data_6fd6a7b6e49a2c4e482cd052dd73edc9
#
_entry.id   6fd6a7b6e49a2c4e482cd052dd73edc9
#
_cell.length_a   1.000
_cell.length_b   1.000
_cell.length_c   1.000
_cell.angle_alpha   90.00
_cell.angle_beta   90.00
_cell.angle_gamma   90.00
#
_symmetry.space_group_name_H-M   'P 1'
#
loop_
_entity.id
_entity.type
_entity.pdbx_description
1 polymer ?
#
loop_
_entity_poly.entity_id
_entity_poly.type
_entity_poly.pdbx_seq_one_letter_code
_entity_poly.pdbx_strand_id
1 'polypeptide(L)'
;SGNLYEAISVSCNNQSTSVDSKIETEEELIKRALEIHKRVLTLDTHADTPLRMIEPGFDMAERHDPNETGSKVDYPRMKEGDLDAIFFAAFVAQDIRDDNGNSRAKALCVQMIDSIVNSTKKNSDIVGLALNPDDAYDLEKEGKRAIYIGIENGYPIGKDLSNVKLYYNKGVRYITLVHSSNNDLADSATDSKGPEHGGISYFGSKVVNEMNR
;
A
#
# COMPACT_ATOMS: atom_id res chain seq x y z
N SER A 1 25.67 -68.67 19.51
CA SER A 1 24.95 -67.39 19.47
C SER A 1 25.95 -66.24 19.19
N GLY A 2 26.12 -65.91 17.93
CA GLY A 2 27.02 -64.86 17.47
C GLY A 2 26.21 -63.80 16.78
N ASN A 3 26.33 -62.58 17.24
CA ASN A 3 25.80 -61.39 16.61
C ASN A 3 26.79 -60.85 15.59
N LEU A 4 26.41 -60.89 14.33
CA LEU A 4 27.07 -60.18 13.23
C LEU A 4 26.34 -58.83 13.05
N TYR A 5 27.02 -57.72 13.41
CA TYR A 5 26.69 -56.41 12.88
C TYR A 5 27.73 -56.07 11.81
N GLU A 6 27.31 -56.23 10.56
CA GLU A 6 28.02 -55.62 9.43
C GLU A 6 27.77 -54.11 9.41
N ALA A 7 28.81 -53.36 9.64
CA ALA A 7 28.79 -51.90 9.45
C ALA A 7 28.94 -51.60 7.96
N ILE A 8 27.89 -51.10 7.33
CA ILE A 8 27.92 -50.53 5.97
C ILE A 8 28.55 -49.13 6.08
N SER A 9 29.78 -49.01 5.70
CA SER A 9 30.41 -47.70 5.53
C SER A 9 29.98 -47.07 4.19
N VAL A 10 29.07 -46.11 4.26
CA VAL A 10 28.74 -45.26 3.10
C VAL A 10 29.85 -44.22 2.97
N SER A 11 30.72 -44.42 1.98
CA SER A 11 31.71 -43.43 1.60
C SER A 11 30.99 -42.24 0.92
N CYS A 12 30.76 -41.17 1.66
CA CYS A 12 30.36 -39.92 1.06
C CYS A 12 31.55 -39.31 0.31
N ASN A 13 31.56 -39.49 -1.00
CA ASN A 13 32.41 -38.68 -1.89
C ASN A 13 31.96 -37.24 -1.82
N ASN A 14 32.59 -36.43 -0.95
CA ASN A 14 32.52 -34.97 -1.01
C ASN A 14 33.28 -34.52 -2.26
N GLN A 15 32.60 -34.54 -3.42
CA GLN A 15 32.99 -33.62 -4.48
C GLN A 15 32.57 -32.21 -4.06
N SER A 16 33.51 -31.49 -3.44
CA SER A 16 33.42 -30.06 -3.32
C SER A 16 33.49 -29.47 -4.73
N THR A 17 32.34 -29.29 -5.38
CA THR A 17 32.26 -28.35 -6.47
C THR A 17 32.52 -26.98 -5.85
N SER A 18 33.76 -26.51 -5.96
CA SER A 18 34.09 -25.11 -5.76
C SER A 18 33.31 -24.35 -6.85
N VAL A 19 32.12 -23.86 -6.50
CA VAL A 19 31.48 -22.80 -7.25
C VAL A 19 32.38 -21.60 -7.01
N ASP A 20 33.33 -21.35 -7.94
CA ASP A 20 34.02 -20.08 -8.04
C ASP A 20 32.92 -19.02 -8.27
N SER A 21 32.31 -18.56 -7.20
CA SER A 21 31.40 -17.42 -7.25
C SER A 21 32.28 -16.20 -7.56
N LYS A 22 32.39 -15.89 -8.86
CA LYS A 22 33.01 -14.64 -9.30
C LYS A 22 32.34 -13.52 -8.47
N ILE A 23 33.13 -12.85 -7.65
CA ILE A 23 32.64 -11.69 -6.90
C ILE A 23 32.32 -10.62 -7.95
N GLU A 24 31.02 -10.33 -8.13
CA GLU A 24 30.58 -9.28 -9.05
C GLU A 24 31.11 -7.92 -8.58
N THR A 25 31.52 -7.09 -9.53
CA THR A 25 31.84 -5.69 -9.24
C THR A 25 30.55 -4.91 -8.90
N GLU A 26 30.69 -3.76 -8.26
CA GLU A 26 29.55 -2.87 -7.97
C GLU A 26 28.78 -2.49 -9.25
N GLU A 27 29.49 -2.21 -10.33
CA GLU A 27 28.88 -1.89 -11.64
C GLU A 27 28.07 -3.08 -12.20
N GLU A 28 28.61 -4.31 -12.14
CA GLU A 28 27.90 -5.53 -12.55
C GLU A 28 26.65 -5.77 -11.67
N LEU A 29 26.73 -5.52 -10.36
CA LEU A 29 25.58 -5.62 -9.45
C LEU A 29 24.50 -4.59 -9.76
N ILE A 30 24.86 -3.32 -9.98
CA ILE A 30 23.92 -2.26 -10.34
C ILE A 30 23.23 -2.60 -11.66
N LYS A 31 24.00 -3.00 -12.68
CA LYS A 31 23.44 -3.40 -13.97
C LYS A 31 22.42 -4.54 -13.82
N ARG A 32 22.78 -5.59 -13.08
CA ARG A 32 21.89 -6.72 -12.82
C ARG A 32 20.64 -6.30 -12.04
N ALA A 33 20.78 -5.43 -11.04
CA ALA A 33 19.66 -4.91 -10.27
C ALA A 33 18.67 -4.14 -11.17
N LEU A 34 19.17 -3.27 -12.05
CA LEU A 34 18.34 -2.53 -13.02
C LEU A 34 17.66 -3.46 -14.02
N GLU A 35 18.33 -4.52 -14.48
CA GLU A 35 17.74 -5.52 -15.37
C GLU A 35 16.64 -6.33 -14.67
N ILE A 36 16.78 -6.63 -13.38
CA ILE A 36 15.73 -7.28 -12.57
C ILE A 36 14.57 -6.32 -12.39
N HIS A 37 14.84 -5.08 -11.97
CA HIS A 37 13.84 -4.04 -11.73
C HIS A 37 12.91 -3.83 -12.94
N LYS A 38 13.47 -3.80 -14.15
CA LYS A 38 12.70 -3.67 -15.41
C LYS A 38 11.84 -4.89 -15.78
N ARG A 39 12.05 -6.04 -15.15
CA ARG A 39 11.32 -7.29 -15.46
C ARG A 39 10.21 -7.60 -14.47
N VAL A 40 10.15 -6.89 -13.34
CA VAL A 40 9.15 -7.08 -12.29
C VAL A 40 8.25 -5.86 -12.24
N LEU A 41 6.97 -6.08 -11.97
CA LEU A 41 6.07 -4.98 -11.65
C LEU A 41 6.36 -4.55 -10.21
N THR A 42 6.74 -3.29 -10.04
CA THR A 42 7.06 -2.71 -8.74
C THR A 42 5.81 -2.05 -8.14
N LEU A 43 5.58 -2.27 -6.86
CA LEU A 43 4.43 -1.72 -6.15
C LEU A 43 4.85 -1.18 -4.78
N ASP A 44 4.59 0.11 -4.53
CA ASP A 44 4.56 0.65 -3.19
C ASP A 44 3.13 0.56 -2.63
N THR A 45 2.99 -0.08 -1.48
CA THR A 45 1.66 -0.33 -0.89
C THR A 45 1.10 0.82 -0.08
N HIS A 46 1.86 1.92 0.13
CA HIS A 46 1.41 3.02 0.97
C HIS A 46 2.16 4.34 0.77
N ALA A 47 1.44 5.39 0.40
CA ALA A 47 1.96 6.75 0.41
C ALA A 47 0.88 7.76 0.82
N ASP A 48 1.22 8.67 1.75
CA ASP A 48 0.34 9.71 2.30
C ASP A 48 0.23 10.96 1.41
N THR A 49 0.66 10.86 0.16
CA THR A 49 0.62 11.96 -0.81
C THR A 49 -0.77 12.61 -0.94
N PRO A 50 -1.91 11.89 -0.77
CA PRO A 50 -3.24 12.51 -0.83
C PRO A 50 -3.47 13.67 0.13
N LEU A 51 -2.75 13.73 1.25
CA LEU A 51 -2.76 14.89 2.14
C LEU A 51 -2.27 16.17 1.45
N ARG A 52 -1.31 16.04 0.52
CA ARG A 52 -0.81 17.17 -0.29
C ARG A 52 -1.73 17.46 -1.48
N MET A 53 -2.34 16.43 -2.06
CA MET A 53 -3.21 16.58 -3.23
C MET A 53 -4.47 17.42 -2.97
N ILE A 54 -4.86 17.61 -1.72
CA ILE A 54 -5.97 18.49 -1.32
C ILE A 54 -5.52 19.91 -0.98
N GLU A 55 -4.21 20.18 -0.97
CA GLU A 55 -3.67 21.51 -0.74
C GLU A 55 -3.75 22.36 -2.02
N PRO A 56 -4.07 23.68 -1.91
CA PRO A 56 -4.11 24.54 -3.06
C PRO A 56 -2.76 24.62 -3.79
N GLY A 57 -2.79 24.44 -5.11
CA GLY A 57 -1.60 24.57 -5.95
C GLY A 57 -0.71 23.32 -6.04
N PHE A 58 -1.00 22.23 -5.32
CA PHE A 58 -0.26 21.00 -5.48
C PHE A 58 -0.75 20.21 -6.71
N ASP A 59 0.16 19.89 -7.64
CA ASP A 59 -0.13 19.11 -8.83
C ASP A 59 0.80 17.88 -8.92
N MET A 60 0.23 16.69 -8.94
CA MET A 60 0.96 15.43 -9.06
C MET A 60 1.76 15.29 -10.38
N ALA A 61 1.40 16.07 -11.41
CA ALA A 61 2.11 16.07 -12.68
C ALA A 61 3.41 16.90 -12.64
N GLU A 62 3.62 17.70 -11.61
CA GLU A 62 4.84 18.47 -11.38
C GLU A 62 5.84 17.66 -10.56
N ARG A 63 7.15 17.84 -10.85
CA ARG A 63 8.22 17.26 -10.07
C ARG A 63 8.49 18.13 -8.84
N HIS A 64 8.21 17.57 -7.67
CA HIS A 64 8.36 18.27 -6.40
C HIS A 64 9.72 18.00 -5.73
N ASP A 65 10.26 19.00 -5.03
CA ASP A 65 11.31 18.77 -4.04
C ASP A 65 10.64 18.31 -2.72
N PRO A 66 10.98 17.10 -2.22
CA PRO A 66 10.40 16.59 -0.98
C PRO A 66 10.76 17.40 0.27
N ASN A 67 11.85 18.18 0.22
CA ASN A 67 12.24 19.05 1.32
C ASN A 67 11.36 20.32 1.38
N GLU A 68 10.83 20.78 0.24
CA GLU A 68 9.97 21.95 0.15
C GLU A 68 8.50 21.58 0.36
N THR A 69 8.02 20.57 -0.34
CA THR A 69 6.60 20.19 -0.34
C THR A 69 6.25 19.15 0.69
N GLY A 70 7.23 18.40 1.23
CA GLY A 70 7.01 17.23 2.07
C GLY A 70 6.44 16.02 1.31
N SER A 71 6.09 16.15 0.03
CA SER A 71 5.61 15.05 -0.79
C SER A 71 6.73 14.08 -1.12
N LYS A 72 6.50 12.79 -0.86
CA LYS A 72 7.48 11.74 -1.15
C LYS A 72 7.36 11.22 -2.58
N VAL A 73 6.19 11.39 -3.22
CA VAL A 73 5.86 10.85 -4.54
C VAL A 73 5.19 11.93 -5.40
N ASP A 74 5.52 11.92 -6.68
CA ASP A 74 4.81 12.56 -7.79
C ASP A 74 4.98 11.71 -9.06
N TYR A 75 4.20 11.98 -10.10
CA TYR A 75 4.23 11.15 -11.31
C TYR A 75 5.59 11.20 -12.04
N PRO A 76 6.27 12.36 -12.18
CA PRO A 76 7.61 12.39 -12.73
C PRO A 76 8.61 11.50 -11.98
N ARG A 77 8.61 11.53 -10.63
CA ARG A 77 9.55 10.71 -9.84
C ARG A 77 9.17 9.23 -9.83
N MET A 78 7.88 8.87 -9.91
CA MET A 78 7.49 7.47 -10.16
C MET A 78 8.10 6.96 -11.45
N LYS A 79 8.06 7.77 -12.53
CA LYS A 79 8.67 7.41 -13.80
C LYS A 79 10.20 7.33 -13.74
N GLU A 80 10.85 8.29 -13.08
CA GLU A 80 12.31 8.34 -12.90
C GLU A 80 12.81 7.11 -12.12
N GLY A 81 12.06 6.66 -11.10
CA GLY A 81 12.41 5.52 -10.25
C GLY A 81 11.88 4.17 -10.74
N ASP A 82 11.24 4.11 -11.92
CA ASP A 82 10.56 2.92 -12.45
C ASP A 82 9.61 2.27 -11.42
N LEU A 83 8.87 3.09 -10.65
CA LEU A 83 7.80 2.64 -9.79
C LEU A 83 6.51 2.49 -10.61
N ASP A 84 6.05 1.24 -10.82
CA ASP A 84 4.96 0.95 -11.74
C ASP A 84 3.59 1.15 -11.11
N ALA A 85 3.46 0.87 -9.82
CA ALA A 85 2.20 0.95 -9.10
C ALA A 85 2.37 1.51 -7.69
N ILE A 86 1.33 2.19 -7.19
CA ILE A 86 1.31 2.74 -5.84
C ILE A 86 -0.09 2.74 -5.26
N PHE A 87 -0.21 2.48 -3.95
CA PHE A 87 -1.39 2.80 -3.18
C PHE A 87 -1.28 4.20 -2.57
N PHE A 88 -2.17 5.09 -2.96
CA PHE A 88 -2.35 6.36 -2.27
C PHE A 88 -3.32 6.19 -1.11
N ALA A 89 -2.85 6.49 0.10
CA ALA A 89 -3.60 6.36 1.33
C ALA A 89 -4.34 7.66 1.67
N ALA A 90 -5.67 7.61 1.66
CA ALA A 90 -6.50 8.67 2.20
C ALA A 90 -6.48 8.56 3.74
N PHE A 91 -5.46 9.15 4.37
CA PHE A 91 -5.28 9.14 5.82
C PHE A 91 -6.18 10.16 6.51
N VAL A 92 -6.94 9.70 7.50
CA VAL A 92 -7.73 10.57 8.37
C VAL A 92 -7.33 10.32 9.82
N ALA A 93 -6.70 11.32 10.43
CA ALA A 93 -6.33 11.25 11.84
C ALA A 93 -7.55 11.00 12.74
N GLN A 94 -7.37 10.20 13.81
CA GLN A 94 -8.42 9.94 14.76
C GLN A 94 -8.77 11.20 15.56
N ASP A 95 -10.07 11.50 15.63
CA ASP A 95 -10.64 12.62 16.39
C ASP A 95 -11.89 12.15 17.14
N ILE A 96 -12.74 13.05 17.59
CA ILE A 96 -13.97 12.78 18.35
C ILE A 96 -14.90 11.86 17.54
N ARG A 97 -15.38 10.79 18.19
CA ARG A 97 -16.24 9.75 17.59
C ARG A 97 -17.74 10.04 17.78
N ASP A 98 -18.13 11.31 17.62
CA ASP A 98 -19.53 11.73 17.56
C ASP A 98 -19.99 11.90 16.09
N ASP A 99 -21.25 12.22 15.88
CA ASP A 99 -21.83 12.37 14.52
C ASP A 99 -21.14 13.49 13.72
N ASN A 100 -20.73 14.56 14.39
CA ASN A 100 -20.01 15.67 13.74
C ASN A 100 -18.58 15.27 13.36
N GLY A 101 -17.86 14.59 14.28
CA GLY A 101 -16.52 14.08 14.03
C GLY A 101 -16.51 13.06 12.89
N ASN A 102 -17.43 12.11 12.92
CA ASN A 102 -17.59 11.11 11.84
C ASN A 102 -17.94 11.76 10.51
N SER A 103 -18.78 12.80 10.49
CA SER A 103 -19.14 13.54 9.28
C SER A 103 -17.95 14.29 8.70
N ARG A 104 -17.13 14.95 9.53
CA ARG A 104 -15.90 15.63 9.11
C ARG A 104 -14.90 14.62 8.55
N ALA A 105 -14.68 13.50 9.24
CA ALA A 105 -13.78 12.44 8.80
C ALA A 105 -14.17 11.89 7.43
N LYS A 106 -15.46 11.59 7.24
CA LYS A 106 -16.00 11.15 5.95
C LYS A 106 -15.78 12.20 4.85
N ALA A 107 -16.08 13.47 5.12
CA ALA A 107 -15.92 14.54 4.14
C ALA A 107 -14.45 14.70 3.70
N LEU A 108 -13.51 14.68 4.64
CA LEU A 108 -12.07 14.78 4.36
C LEU A 108 -11.58 13.55 3.56
N CYS A 109 -11.99 12.35 3.95
CA CYS A 109 -11.66 11.12 3.23
C CYS A 109 -12.15 11.17 1.78
N VAL A 110 -13.41 11.56 1.57
CA VAL A 110 -14.00 11.71 0.23
C VAL A 110 -13.25 12.76 -0.58
N GLN A 111 -12.89 13.89 0.00
CA GLN A 111 -12.10 14.93 -0.67
C GLN A 111 -10.76 14.39 -1.18
N MET A 112 -10.03 13.62 -0.36
CA MET A 112 -8.78 12.99 -0.78
C MET A 112 -8.99 11.96 -1.89
N ILE A 113 -9.98 11.08 -1.76
CA ILE A 113 -10.32 10.10 -2.80
C ILE A 113 -10.65 10.81 -4.12
N ASP A 114 -11.48 11.84 -4.07
CA ASP A 114 -11.88 12.59 -5.27
C ASP A 114 -10.69 13.33 -5.89
N SER A 115 -9.73 13.82 -5.10
CA SER A 115 -8.51 14.44 -5.62
C SER A 115 -7.63 13.42 -6.35
N ILE A 116 -7.47 12.18 -5.82
CA ILE A 116 -6.76 11.10 -6.50
C ILE A 116 -7.43 10.77 -7.84
N VAL A 117 -8.74 10.54 -7.83
CA VAL A 117 -9.50 10.19 -9.04
C VAL A 117 -9.42 11.30 -10.09
N ASN A 118 -9.55 12.56 -9.68
CA ASN A 118 -9.47 13.71 -10.59
C ASN A 118 -8.05 13.88 -11.17
N SER A 119 -7.01 13.73 -10.34
CA SER A 119 -5.62 13.78 -10.79
C SER A 119 -5.31 12.67 -11.79
N THR A 120 -5.77 11.44 -11.52
CA THR A 120 -5.59 10.30 -12.42
C THR A 120 -6.29 10.52 -13.76
N LYS A 121 -7.52 11.07 -13.74
CA LYS A 121 -8.26 11.40 -14.97
C LYS A 121 -7.59 12.53 -15.77
N LYS A 122 -7.12 13.58 -15.09
CA LYS A 122 -6.43 14.72 -15.71
C LYS A 122 -5.14 14.26 -16.42
N ASN A 123 -4.45 13.26 -15.88
CA ASN A 123 -3.17 12.76 -16.35
C ASN A 123 -3.25 11.34 -16.93
N SER A 124 -4.37 11.02 -17.59
CA SER A 124 -4.67 9.67 -18.11
C SER A 124 -3.74 9.16 -19.21
N ASP A 125 -2.89 10.03 -19.74
CA ASP A 125 -1.80 9.68 -20.67
C ASP A 125 -0.59 9.05 -19.98
N ILE A 126 -0.40 9.30 -18.66
CA ILE A 126 0.78 8.83 -17.90
C ILE A 126 0.41 7.93 -16.71
N VAL A 127 -0.81 7.99 -16.21
CA VAL A 127 -1.30 7.18 -15.07
C VAL A 127 -2.70 6.66 -15.32
N GLY A 128 -3.08 5.58 -14.64
CA GLY A 128 -4.44 5.02 -14.65
C GLY A 128 -4.89 4.59 -13.26
N LEU A 129 -6.19 4.73 -12.97
CA LEU A 129 -6.78 4.18 -11.75
C LEU A 129 -6.91 2.66 -11.89
N ALA A 130 -6.31 1.92 -10.96
CA ALA A 130 -6.35 0.48 -10.90
C ALA A 130 -7.34 0.01 -9.83
N LEU A 131 -8.16 -0.99 -10.16
CA LEU A 131 -9.24 -1.50 -9.31
C LEU A 131 -9.07 -2.98 -8.96
N ASN A 132 -8.15 -3.66 -9.63
CA ASN A 132 -7.78 -5.05 -9.39
C ASN A 132 -6.29 -5.26 -9.74
N PRO A 133 -5.66 -6.38 -9.38
CA PRO A 133 -4.22 -6.58 -9.64
C PRO A 133 -3.85 -6.57 -11.13
N ASP A 134 -4.73 -7.06 -12.01
CA ASP A 134 -4.43 -7.16 -13.45
C ASP A 134 -4.36 -5.77 -14.11
N ASP A 135 -5.10 -4.78 -13.59
CA ASP A 135 -5.07 -3.41 -14.11
C ASP A 135 -3.66 -2.81 -14.06
N ALA A 136 -2.83 -3.18 -13.06
CA ALA A 136 -1.46 -2.68 -12.99
C ALA A 136 -0.59 -3.21 -14.14
N TYR A 137 -0.73 -4.49 -14.48
CA TYR A 137 -0.02 -5.09 -15.61
C TYR A 137 -0.50 -4.54 -16.95
N ASP A 138 -1.79 -4.23 -17.08
CA ASP A 138 -2.32 -3.67 -18.30
C ASP A 138 -1.89 -2.22 -18.49
N LEU A 139 -1.88 -1.42 -17.43
CA LEU A 139 -1.35 -0.05 -17.45
C LEU A 139 0.17 0.00 -17.72
N GLU A 140 0.93 -0.92 -17.14
CA GLU A 140 2.38 -1.05 -17.39
C GLU A 140 2.66 -1.33 -18.87
N LYS A 141 1.91 -2.24 -19.51
CA LYS A 141 2.00 -2.49 -20.97
C LYS A 141 1.70 -1.24 -21.81
N GLU A 142 0.84 -0.34 -21.33
CA GLU A 142 0.56 0.95 -21.95
C GLU A 142 1.62 2.03 -21.64
N GLY A 143 2.62 1.71 -20.83
CA GLY A 143 3.64 2.66 -20.35
C GLY A 143 3.15 3.63 -19.31
N LYS A 144 2.03 3.32 -18.66
CA LYS A 144 1.41 4.12 -17.59
C LYS A 144 1.72 3.55 -16.21
N ARG A 145 1.59 4.37 -15.18
CA ARG A 145 1.69 3.95 -13.79
C ARG A 145 0.31 3.69 -13.20
N ALA A 146 0.18 2.63 -12.40
CA ALA A 146 -1.08 2.24 -11.79
C ALA A 146 -1.26 2.94 -10.43
N ILE A 147 -2.42 3.57 -10.26
CA ILE A 147 -2.78 4.25 -9.00
C ILE A 147 -3.91 3.47 -8.35
N TYR A 148 -3.64 2.92 -7.18
CA TYR A 148 -4.64 2.34 -6.29
C TYR A 148 -5.00 3.31 -5.19
N ILE A 149 -6.18 3.14 -4.60
CA ILE A 149 -6.65 3.96 -3.49
C ILE A 149 -6.85 3.08 -2.25
N GLY A 150 -6.25 3.48 -1.13
CA GLY A 150 -6.49 2.96 0.19
C GLY A 150 -7.06 4.02 1.13
N ILE A 151 -7.68 3.59 2.22
CA ILE A 151 -8.03 4.44 3.35
C ILE A 151 -7.17 3.99 4.53
N GLU A 152 -6.44 4.93 5.11
CA GLU A 152 -5.72 4.69 6.35
C GLU A 152 -6.49 5.27 7.53
N ASN A 153 -6.74 4.40 8.53
CA ASN A 153 -7.67 4.57 9.63
C ASN A 153 -9.15 4.44 9.20
N GLY A 154 -9.85 3.43 9.69
CA GLY A 154 -11.28 3.20 9.41
C GLY A 154 -12.24 4.22 10.02
N TYR A 155 -11.74 5.26 10.69
CA TYR A 155 -12.54 6.32 11.31
C TYR A 155 -13.58 6.95 10.35
N PRO A 156 -13.28 7.21 9.05
CA PRO A 156 -14.27 7.73 8.11
C PRO A 156 -15.48 6.84 7.84
N ILE A 157 -15.44 5.56 8.25
CA ILE A 157 -16.62 4.67 8.16
C ILE A 157 -17.68 5.14 9.15
N GLY A 158 -17.24 5.75 10.28
CA GLY A 158 -18.15 6.17 11.34
C GLY A 158 -18.92 4.98 11.90
N LYS A 159 -20.23 5.13 12.05
CA LYS A 159 -21.17 4.08 12.50
C LYS A 159 -22.12 3.61 11.38
N ASP A 160 -21.78 3.92 10.12
CA ASP A 160 -22.61 3.60 8.96
C ASP A 160 -21.89 2.60 8.04
N LEU A 161 -22.35 1.34 8.08
CA LEU A 161 -21.78 0.26 7.29
C LEU A 161 -21.84 0.52 5.77
N SER A 162 -22.82 1.32 5.31
CA SER A 162 -22.96 1.65 3.89
C SER A 162 -21.77 2.44 3.33
N ASN A 163 -20.97 3.07 4.19
CA ASN A 163 -19.78 3.79 3.78
C ASN A 163 -18.69 2.86 3.22
N VAL A 164 -18.64 1.59 3.57
CA VAL A 164 -17.74 0.60 2.95
C VAL A 164 -18.03 0.52 1.45
N LYS A 165 -19.30 0.33 1.08
CA LYS A 165 -19.71 0.28 -0.32
C LYS A 165 -19.54 1.62 -1.05
N LEU A 166 -19.77 2.73 -0.35
CA LEU A 166 -19.52 4.08 -0.91
C LEU A 166 -18.05 4.21 -1.32
N TYR A 167 -17.10 3.85 -0.45
CA TYR A 167 -15.67 3.96 -0.73
C TYR A 167 -15.23 2.97 -1.81
N TYR A 168 -15.72 1.73 -1.76
CA TYR A 168 -15.47 0.76 -2.82
C TYR A 168 -15.89 1.28 -4.20
N ASN A 169 -17.09 1.86 -4.31
CA ASN A 169 -17.59 2.43 -5.55
C ASN A 169 -16.79 3.65 -6.04
N LYS A 170 -16.08 4.33 -5.12
CA LYS A 170 -15.15 5.42 -5.44
C LYS A 170 -13.74 4.93 -5.81
N GLY A 171 -13.49 3.61 -5.81
CA GLY A 171 -12.21 3.03 -6.22
C GLY A 171 -11.30 2.58 -5.09
N VAL A 172 -11.71 2.70 -3.83
CA VAL A 172 -10.92 2.21 -2.68
C VAL A 172 -10.81 0.69 -2.71
N ARG A 173 -9.61 0.15 -2.41
CA ARG A 173 -9.35 -1.30 -2.42
C ARG A 173 -8.78 -1.85 -1.12
N TYR A 174 -8.32 -1.01 -0.21
CA TYR A 174 -8.09 -1.42 1.18
C TYR A 174 -8.58 -0.36 2.17
N ILE A 175 -8.83 -0.79 3.41
CA ILE A 175 -9.07 0.08 4.56
C ILE A 175 -8.31 -0.51 5.74
N THR A 176 -7.39 0.24 6.36
CA THR A 176 -6.82 -0.17 7.65
C THR A 176 -7.82 0.15 8.75
N LEU A 177 -8.07 -0.80 9.67
CA LEU A 177 -9.14 -0.65 10.66
C LEU A 177 -8.88 0.49 11.63
N VAL A 178 -7.63 0.64 12.06
CA VAL A 178 -7.17 1.68 12.99
C VAL A 178 -5.83 2.23 12.55
N HIS A 179 -5.42 3.34 13.13
CA HIS A 179 -4.05 3.85 13.08
C HIS A 179 -3.46 3.90 14.50
N SER A 180 -3.12 5.05 15.03
CA SER A 180 -2.45 5.18 16.33
C SER A 180 -3.38 5.27 17.55
N SER A 181 -4.69 5.31 17.34
CA SER A 181 -5.69 5.40 18.41
C SER A 181 -6.86 4.45 18.17
N ASN A 182 -7.48 3.95 19.25
CA ASN A 182 -8.70 3.16 19.17
C ASN A 182 -9.81 3.94 18.45
N ASN A 183 -10.63 3.22 17.70
CA ASN A 183 -11.82 3.78 17.06
C ASN A 183 -13.03 2.84 17.23
N ASP A 184 -14.15 3.11 16.57
CA ASP A 184 -15.35 2.28 16.67
C ASP A 184 -15.20 0.88 16.04
N LEU A 185 -14.10 0.64 15.26
CA LEU A 185 -13.86 -0.62 14.58
C LEU A 185 -12.93 -1.57 15.35
N ALA A 186 -11.87 -1.05 15.94
CA ALA A 186 -10.87 -1.89 16.61
C ALA A 186 -9.96 -1.09 17.55
N ASP A 187 -9.17 -1.81 18.31
CA ASP A 187 -8.13 -1.28 19.18
C ASP A 187 -6.82 -1.07 18.42
N SER A 188 -6.14 0.03 18.72
CA SER A 188 -4.80 0.31 18.25
C SER A 188 -3.75 -0.27 19.20
N ALA A 189 -2.68 -0.82 18.65
CA ALA A 189 -1.55 -1.30 19.43
C ALA A 189 -0.79 -0.17 20.16
N THR A 190 -0.99 1.08 19.76
CA THR A 190 -0.26 2.25 20.26
C THR A 190 -1.12 3.24 21.05
N ASP A 191 -2.42 2.95 21.26
CA ASP A 191 -3.28 3.82 22.06
C ASP A 191 -2.85 3.78 23.53
N SER A 192 -2.48 4.93 24.08
CA SER A 192 -2.03 5.07 25.46
C SER A 192 -3.12 4.74 26.50
N LYS A 193 -4.40 4.71 26.10
CA LYS A 193 -5.54 4.34 26.96
C LYS A 193 -5.69 2.82 27.11
N GLY A 194 -4.93 2.03 26.30
CA GLY A 194 -5.08 0.58 26.25
C GLY A 194 -6.31 0.13 25.45
N PRO A 195 -6.58 -1.19 25.41
CA PRO A 195 -7.65 -1.74 24.60
C PRO A 195 -9.03 -1.34 25.11
N GLU A 196 -9.93 -1.02 24.20
CA GLU A 196 -11.35 -0.70 24.44
C GLU A 196 -12.27 -1.90 24.12
N HIS A 197 -11.88 -2.69 23.09
CA HIS A 197 -12.73 -3.76 22.53
C HIS A 197 -12.14 -5.16 22.74
N GLY A 198 -10.89 -5.27 23.18
CA GLY A 198 -10.14 -6.53 23.20
C GLY A 198 -9.73 -7.00 21.82
N GLY A 199 -9.48 -6.06 20.89
CA GLY A 199 -9.12 -6.27 19.50
C GLY A 199 -10.10 -5.63 18.55
N ILE A 200 -10.82 -6.43 17.73
CA ILE A 200 -11.85 -5.93 16.83
C ILE A 200 -13.20 -5.78 17.54
N SER A 201 -13.89 -4.67 17.34
CA SER A 201 -15.24 -4.46 17.88
C SER A 201 -16.29 -5.30 17.13
N TYR A 202 -17.51 -5.40 17.72
CA TYR A 202 -18.63 -6.03 17.01
C TYR A 202 -18.97 -5.30 15.70
N PHE A 203 -18.90 -3.96 15.69
CA PHE A 203 -19.12 -3.18 14.47
C PHE A 203 -17.98 -3.37 13.49
N GLY A 204 -16.72 -3.38 13.96
CA GLY A 204 -15.55 -3.67 13.12
C GLY A 204 -15.63 -5.03 12.42
N SER A 205 -16.13 -6.05 13.11
CA SER A 205 -16.38 -7.38 12.51
C SER A 205 -17.40 -7.31 11.37
N LYS A 206 -18.44 -6.48 11.48
CA LYS A 206 -19.39 -6.25 10.38
C LYS A 206 -18.76 -5.52 9.21
N VAL A 207 -17.89 -4.54 9.49
CA VAL A 207 -17.13 -3.83 8.45
C VAL A 207 -16.23 -4.79 7.68
N VAL A 208 -15.48 -5.65 8.35
CA VAL A 208 -14.63 -6.67 7.70
C VAL A 208 -15.48 -7.63 6.85
N ASN A 209 -16.61 -8.07 7.37
CA ASN A 209 -17.53 -8.92 6.60
C ASN A 209 -18.06 -8.23 5.34
N GLU A 210 -18.39 -6.94 5.41
CA GLU A 210 -18.83 -6.17 4.25
C GLU A 210 -17.70 -5.94 3.24
N MET A 211 -16.46 -5.73 3.71
CA MET A 211 -15.29 -5.61 2.84
C MET A 211 -14.99 -6.89 2.06
N ASN A 212 -15.33 -8.07 2.61
CA ASN A 212 -15.12 -9.39 1.98
C ASN A 212 -16.27 -9.80 1.03
N ARG A 213 -17.30 -8.98 0.90
CA ARG A 213 -18.49 -9.27 0.10
C ARG A 213 -18.33 -8.86 -1.36
#